data_90887b56d828609007c813b148721d21
#
_entry.id   90887b56d828609007c813b148721d21
#
_cell.length_a   1.000
_cell.length_b   1.000
_cell.length_c   1.000
_cell.angle_alpha   90.00
_cell.angle_beta   90.00
_cell.angle_gamma   90.00
#
_symmetry.space_group_name_H-M   'P 1'
#
loop_
_entity.id
_entity.type
_entity.pdbx_description
1 polymer ?
#
loop_
_entity_poly.entity_id
_entity_poly.type
_entity_poly.pdbx_seq_one_letter_code
_entity_poly.pdbx_strand_id
1 'polypeptide(L)'
;MDKLTERVRKTIKEHHMVKPGDRVMAALSGGADSVCLLRILVQLRDILGIRLRAVHVHHGLRGEEANRDSRFAEELCRELSVPFSLIYADVRGLADREGISEEEAGRILRYESFESEGKKWESEEPGAGTSSVKTAVAHHSGDQAETILHNLFRGSGLGGLKGMPYVRGNVIRPLLDVSGEEIREYLRERGFSWKEDSTNHTDHYTRNRIRREILPAVEKRINPGA
;
A
#
# COMPACT_ATOMS: atom_id res chain seq x y z
N MET A 1 0.01 19.37 13.13
CA MET A 1 0.09 17.98 12.64
C MET A 1 -0.76 17.14 13.59
N ASP A 2 -1.62 16.26 13.07
CA ASP A 2 -2.46 15.39 13.87
C ASP A 2 -1.68 14.17 14.42
N LYS A 3 -2.31 13.43 15.37
CA LYS A 3 -1.66 12.29 16.05
C LYS A 3 -1.25 11.16 15.12
N LEU A 4 -2.08 10.85 14.11
CA LEU A 4 -1.79 9.78 13.17
C LEU A 4 -0.61 10.14 12.26
N THR A 5 -0.62 11.33 11.68
CA THR A 5 0.47 11.84 10.83
C THR A 5 1.79 11.88 11.62
N GLU A 6 1.76 12.28 12.90
CA GLU A 6 2.96 12.30 13.74
C GLU A 6 3.50 10.89 14.02
N ARG A 7 2.61 9.92 14.29
CA ARG A 7 3.01 8.51 14.46
C ARG A 7 3.66 7.96 13.20
N VAL A 8 3.04 8.19 12.03
CA VAL A 8 3.60 7.76 10.75
C VAL A 8 4.97 8.41 10.48
N ARG A 9 5.11 9.70 10.80
CA ARG A 9 6.40 10.40 10.72
C ARG A 9 7.47 9.73 11.59
N LYS A 10 7.10 9.35 12.82
CA LYS A 10 7.99 8.66 13.76
C LYS A 10 8.41 7.28 13.21
N THR A 11 7.45 6.47 12.73
CA THR A 11 7.72 5.16 12.09
C THR A 11 8.67 5.31 10.89
N ILE A 12 8.45 6.30 10.01
CA ILE A 12 9.34 6.57 8.88
C ILE A 12 10.77 6.87 9.36
N LYS A 13 10.91 7.68 10.41
CA LYS A 13 12.21 8.07 10.96
C LYS A 13 12.92 6.92 11.69
N GLU A 14 12.21 6.18 12.54
CA GLU A 14 12.77 5.05 13.32
C GLU A 14 13.28 3.92 12.43
N HIS A 15 12.58 3.66 11.33
CA HIS A 15 12.95 2.61 10.37
C HIS A 15 13.79 3.12 9.19
N HIS A 16 14.27 4.37 9.25
CA HIS A 16 15.13 4.98 8.21
C HIS A 16 14.57 4.78 6.79
N MET A 17 13.25 4.90 6.62
CA MET A 17 12.56 4.60 5.36
C MET A 17 12.97 5.56 4.24
N VAL A 18 13.17 6.83 4.59
CA VAL A 18 13.57 7.89 3.65
C VAL A 18 14.58 8.84 4.29
N LYS A 19 15.31 9.56 3.45
CA LYS A 19 16.20 10.67 3.81
C LYS A 19 15.87 11.90 2.96
N PRO A 20 16.27 13.11 3.36
CA PRO A 20 16.10 14.30 2.55
C PRO A 20 16.70 14.13 1.14
N GLY A 21 15.94 14.56 0.13
CA GLY A 21 16.29 14.38 -1.29
C GLY A 21 15.78 13.09 -1.91
N ASP A 22 15.24 12.13 -1.13
CA ASP A 22 14.70 10.89 -1.70
C ASP A 22 13.45 11.16 -2.55
N ARG A 23 13.30 10.31 -3.57
CA ARG A 23 12.08 10.19 -4.38
C ARG A 23 11.20 9.11 -3.79
N VAL A 24 9.94 9.45 -3.51
CA VAL A 24 8.95 8.52 -2.96
C VAL A 24 7.78 8.41 -3.92
N MET A 25 7.49 7.20 -4.34
CA MET A 25 6.34 6.87 -5.17
C MET A 25 5.29 6.19 -4.31
N ALA A 26 4.13 6.83 -4.13
CA ALA A 26 3.02 6.26 -3.38
C ALA A 26 2.17 5.35 -4.27
N ALA A 27 2.04 4.08 -3.89
CA ALA A 27 1.13 3.15 -4.55
C ALA A 27 -0.32 3.48 -4.15
N LEU A 28 -1.12 3.93 -5.11
CA LEU A 28 -2.49 4.42 -4.90
C LEU A 28 -3.50 3.52 -5.59
N SER A 29 -4.22 2.70 -4.83
CA SER A 29 -5.31 1.86 -5.36
C SER A 29 -6.67 2.57 -5.39
N GLY A 30 -6.83 3.67 -4.65
CA GLY A 30 -8.10 4.34 -4.42
C GLY A 30 -8.83 3.90 -3.14
N GLY A 31 -8.43 2.79 -2.53
CA GLY A 31 -8.95 2.32 -1.25
C GLY A 31 -8.48 3.16 -0.06
N ALA A 32 -9.18 3.04 1.08
CA ALA A 32 -8.95 3.84 2.29
C ALA A 32 -7.47 3.92 2.69
N ASP A 33 -6.78 2.79 2.75
CA ASP A 33 -5.41 2.72 3.23
C ASP A 33 -4.45 3.49 2.33
N SER A 34 -4.59 3.33 1.01
CA SER A 34 -3.75 4.02 0.01
C SER A 34 -4.03 5.51 -0.07
N VAL A 35 -5.29 5.92 0.11
CA VAL A 35 -5.68 7.34 0.19
C VAL A 35 -5.12 7.98 1.45
N CYS A 36 -5.21 7.30 2.60
CA CYS A 36 -4.64 7.75 3.86
C CYS A 36 -3.12 7.93 3.74
N LEU A 37 -2.43 6.92 3.20
CA LEU A 37 -0.98 6.98 2.96
C LEU A 37 -0.59 8.19 2.13
N LEU A 38 -1.25 8.40 0.97
CA LEU A 38 -0.94 9.52 0.08
C LEU A 38 -1.15 10.87 0.79
N ARG A 39 -2.29 11.06 1.47
CA ARG A 39 -2.59 12.31 2.19
C ARG A 39 -1.60 12.61 3.30
N ILE A 40 -1.16 11.58 4.04
CA ILE A 40 -0.13 11.73 5.08
C ILE A 40 1.22 12.07 4.44
N LEU A 41 1.63 11.39 3.36
CA LEU A 41 2.88 11.69 2.66
C LEU A 41 2.90 13.11 2.08
N VAL A 42 1.77 13.62 1.58
CA VAL A 42 1.65 15.01 1.14
C VAL A 42 1.90 15.99 2.28
N GLN A 43 1.35 15.74 3.47
CA GLN A 43 1.61 16.59 4.65
C GLN A 43 3.06 16.51 5.14
N LEU A 44 3.71 15.37 4.94
CA LEU A 44 5.07 15.13 5.41
C LEU A 44 6.16 15.46 4.39
N ARG A 45 5.82 15.66 3.11
CA ARG A 45 6.82 15.77 2.03
C ARG A 45 7.88 16.86 2.28
N ASP A 46 7.44 18.03 2.73
CA ASP A 46 8.34 19.15 2.99
C ASP A 46 9.14 18.94 4.28
N ILE A 47 8.52 18.36 5.31
CA ILE A 47 9.15 18.03 6.60
C ILE A 47 10.24 16.97 6.43
N LEU A 48 9.98 15.98 5.56
CA LEU A 48 10.92 14.90 5.25
C LEU A 48 11.93 15.28 4.15
N GLY A 49 11.69 16.40 3.45
CA GLY A 49 12.50 16.84 2.32
C GLY A 49 12.45 15.88 1.13
N ILE A 50 11.32 15.19 0.92
CA ILE A 50 11.15 14.20 -0.14
C ILE A 50 10.40 14.78 -1.35
N ARG A 51 10.63 14.17 -2.52
CA ARG A 51 9.81 14.39 -3.70
C ARG A 51 8.80 13.26 -3.82
N LEU A 52 7.55 13.60 -4.12
CA LEU A 52 6.43 12.66 -4.10
C LEU A 52 5.78 12.56 -5.48
N ARG A 53 5.57 11.33 -5.95
CA ARG A 53 4.69 10.98 -7.08
C ARG A 53 3.73 9.89 -6.62
N ALA A 54 2.63 9.68 -7.35
CA ALA A 54 1.71 8.57 -7.12
C ALA A 54 1.63 7.67 -8.35
N VAL A 55 1.43 6.37 -8.13
CA VAL A 55 1.25 5.38 -9.20
C VAL A 55 0.01 4.53 -8.91
N HIS A 56 -0.84 4.37 -9.94
CA HIS A 56 -1.96 3.44 -9.93
C HIS A 56 -1.73 2.35 -10.96
N VAL A 57 -1.90 1.09 -10.54
CA VAL A 57 -1.82 -0.06 -11.46
C VAL A 57 -3.22 -0.57 -11.71
N HIS A 58 -3.70 -0.39 -12.95
CA HIS A 58 -4.99 -0.86 -13.42
C HIS A 58 -4.87 -2.32 -13.88
N HIS A 59 -5.46 -3.25 -13.15
CA HIS A 59 -5.30 -4.69 -13.38
C HIS A 59 -6.17 -5.27 -14.49
N GLY A 60 -7.08 -4.50 -15.10
CA GLY A 60 -7.95 -4.96 -16.18
C GLY A 60 -9.05 -5.96 -15.78
N LEU A 61 -9.15 -6.34 -14.50
CA LEU A 61 -10.02 -7.44 -14.06
C LEU A 61 -11.48 -7.04 -13.81
N ARG A 62 -11.74 -5.77 -13.46
CA ARG A 62 -13.06 -5.30 -12.96
C ARG A 62 -13.77 -4.32 -13.90
N GLY A 63 -13.37 -4.23 -15.17
CA GLY A 63 -14.03 -3.38 -16.16
C GLY A 63 -14.26 -1.95 -15.68
N GLU A 64 -15.52 -1.49 -15.68
CA GLU A 64 -15.90 -0.12 -15.31
C GLU A 64 -15.56 0.26 -13.85
N GLU A 65 -15.53 -0.69 -12.94
CA GLU A 65 -15.13 -0.42 -11.54
C GLU A 65 -13.66 -0.02 -11.46
N ALA A 66 -12.77 -0.73 -12.16
CA ALA A 66 -11.35 -0.39 -12.21
C ALA A 66 -11.12 0.97 -12.92
N ASN A 67 -11.92 1.29 -13.96
CA ASN A 67 -11.89 2.59 -14.63
C ASN A 67 -12.34 3.72 -13.69
N ARG A 68 -13.35 3.49 -12.87
CA ARG A 68 -13.80 4.44 -11.84
C ARG A 68 -12.71 4.69 -10.79
N ASP A 69 -12.04 3.63 -10.35
CA ASP A 69 -11.00 3.70 -9.33
C ASP A 69 -9.76 4.46 -9.85
N SER A 70 -9.36 4.24 -11.11
CA SER A 70 -8.26 5.00 -11.72
C SER A 70 -8.61 6.48 -11.93
N ARG A 71 -9.83 6.81 -12.34
CA ARG A 71 -10.28 8.21 -12.45
C ARG A 71 -10.27 8.90 -11.09
N PHE A 72 -10.77 8.24 -10.04
CA PHE A 72 -10.72 8.76 -8.67
C PHE A 72 -9.28 9.01 -8.21
N ALA A 73 -8.36 8.08 -8.48
CA ALA A 73 -6.95 8.23 -8.11
C ALA A 73 -6.30 9.43 -8.83
N GLU A 74 -6.59 9.62 -10.11
CA GLU A 74 -6.11 10.76 -10.90
C GLU A 74 -6.66 12.11 -10.37
N GLU A 75 -7.97 12.17 -10.10
CA GLU A 75 -8.62 13.37 -9.55
C GLU A 75 -8.04 13.73 -8.17
N LEU A 76 -7.84 12.75 -7.29
CA LEU A 76 -7.22 12.94 -5.99
C LEU A 76 -5.79 13.49 -6.12
N CYS A 77 -5.00 12.93 -7.02
CA CYS A 77 -3.64 13.41 -7.24
C CYS A 77 -3.61 14.85 -7.78
N ARG A 78 -4.55 15.22 -8.65
CA ARG A 78 -4.72 16.59 -9.15
C ARG A 78 -5.09 17.54 -8.03
N GLU A 79 -6.05 17.18 -7.15
CA GLU A 79 -6.42 17.93 -5.94
C GLU A 79 -5.19 18.19 -5.05
N LEU A 80 -4.38 17.16 -4.84
CA LEU A 80 -3.21 17.22 -3.95
C LEU A 80 -1.93 17.78 -4.61
N SER A 81 -2.00 18.15 -5.89
CA SER A 81 -0.83 18.58 -6.68
C SER A 81 0.32 17.56 -6.61
N VAL A 82 -0.01 16.27 -6.78
CA VAL A 82 0.94 15.15 -6.84
C VAL A 82 0.99 14.62 -8.27
N PRO A 83 2.17 14.53 -8.92
CA PRO A 83 2.30 13.88 -10.21
C PRO A 83 1.81 12.43 -10.16
N PHE A 84 1.07 12.00 -11.18
CA PHE A 84 0.36 10.73 -11.23
C PHE A 84 0.75 9.92 -12.46
N SER A 85 0.98 8.62 -12.26
CA SER A 85 1.19 7.65 -13.34
C SER A 85 0.13 6.55 -13.27
N LEU A 86 -0.52 6.28 -14.42
CA LEU A 86 -1.46 5.17 -14.59
C LEU A 86 -0.78 4.09 -15.45
N ILE A 87 -0.72 2.86 -14.93
CA ILE A 87 -0.11 1.71 -15.61
C ILE A 87 -1.19 0.65 -15.80
N TYR A 88 -1.31 0.13 -17.02
CA TYR A 88 -2.19 -0.99 -17.33
C TYR A 88 -1.41 -2.30 -17.26
N ALA A 89 -1.90 -3.26 -16.48
CA ALA A 89 -1.30 -4.57 -16.26
C ALA A 89 -2.23 -5.69 -16.79
N ASP A 90 -1.72 -6.53 -17.68
CA ASP A 90 -2.45 -7.70 -18.21
C ASP A 90 -2.32 -8.89 -17.25
N VAL A 91 -3.14 -8.85 -16.19
CA VAL A 91 -3.12 -9.88 -15.13
C VAL A 91 -3.58 -11.23 -15.66
N ARG A 92 -4.64 -11.28 -16.47
CA ARG A 92 -5.13 -12.55 -17.03
C ARG A 92 -4.11 -13.17 -17.96
N GLY A 93 -3.55 -12.39 -18.86
CA GLY A 93 -2.53 -12.89 -19.78
C GLY A 93 -1.30 -13.44 -19.05
N LEU A 94 -0.87 -12.84 -17.93
CA LEU A 94 0.22 -13.39 -17.14
C LEU A 94 -0.21 -14.68 -16.41
N ALA A 95 -1.40 -14.69 -15.77
CA ALA A 95 -1.92 -15.86 -15.05
C ALA A 95 -2.01 -17.08 -15.96
N ASP A 96 -2.55 -16.90 -17.18
CA ASP A 96 -2.70 -17.98 -18.17
C ASP A 96 -1.35 -18.48 -18.68
N ARG A 97 -0.40 -17.59 -18.96
CA ARG A 97 0.95 -17.98 -19.46
C ARG A 97 1.77 -18.76 -18.44
N GLU A 98 1.71 -18.32 -17.17
CA GLU A 98 2.55 -18.88 -16.10
C GLU A 98 1.84 -19.99 -15.30
N GLY A 99 0.54 -20.23 -15.53
CA GLY A 99 -0.25 -21.19 -14.79
C GLY A 99 -0.40 -20.87 -13.29
N ILE A 100 -0.49 -19.57 -12.96
CA ILE A 100 -0.61 -19.06 -11.59
C ILE A 100 -1.97 -18.38 -11.37
N SER A 101 -2.31 -18.09 -10.12
CA SER A 101 -3.56 -17.38 -9.80
C SER A 101 -3.53 -15.93 -10.28
N GLU A 102 -4.71 -15.34 -10.60
CA GLU A 102 -4.83 -13.90 -10.89
C GLU A 102 -4.32 -13.02 -9.74
N GLU A 103 -4.46 -13.48 -8.47
CA GLU A 103 -3.91 -12.77 -7.31
C GLU A 103 -2.37 -12.70 -7.36
N GLU A 104 -1.73 -13.83 -7.64
CA GLU A 104 -0.28 -13.91 -7.75
C GLU A 104 0.24 -13.13 -8.95
N ALA A 105 -0.39 -13.27 -10.11
CA ALA A 105 -0.08 -12.51 -11.31
C ALA A 105 -0.24 -11.00 -11.08
N GLY A 106 -1.33 -10.58 -10.45
CA GLY A 106 -1.57 -9.19 -10.09
C GLY A 106 -0.54 -8.64 -9.10
N ARG A 107 -0.08 -9.48 -8.17
CA ARG A 107 1.01 -9.11 -7.25
C ARG A 107 2.34 -8.94 -8.00
N ILE A 108 2.71 -9.86 -8.87
CA ILE A 108 3.94 -9.79 -9.67
C ILE A 108 3.94 -8.52 -10.50
N LEU A 109 2.91 -8.31 -11.33
CA LEU A 109 2.81 -7.16 -12.22
C LEU A 109 2.79 -5.82 -11.48
N ARG A 110 2.21 -5.79 -10.28
CA ARG A 110 2.22 -4.59 -9.44
C ARG A 110 3.64 -4.18 -9.06
N TYR A 111 4.45 -5.12 -8.59
CA TYR A 111 5.83 -4.80 -8.19
C TYR A 111 6.74 -4.51 -9.39
N GLU A 112 6.56 -5.21 -10.51
CA GLU A 112 7.25 -4.91 -11.77
C GLU A 112 6.89 -3.52 -12.28
N SER A 113 5.61 -3.13 -12.21
CA SER A 113 5.14 -1.79 -12.56
C SER A 113 5.80 -0.72 -11.68
N PHE A 114 5.90 -0.96 -10.38
CA PHE A 114 6.57 -0.03 -9.47
C PHE A 114 8.06 0.12 -9.79
N GLU A 115 8.73 -0.98 -10.07
CA GLU A 115 10.15 -0.95 -10.43
C GLU A 115 10.39 -0.23 -11.74
N SER A 116 9.58 -0.52 -12.76
CA SER A 116 9.66 0.12 -14.09
C SER A 116 9.42 1.62 -14.01
N GLU A 117 8.35 2.05 -13.31
CA GLU A 117 8.03 3.47 -13.16
C GLU A 117 9.08 4.21 -12.31
N GLY A 118 9.64 3.54 -11.30
CA GLY A 118 10.75 4.07 -10.53
C GLY A 118 11.98 4.35 -11.39
N LYS A 119 12.39 3.39 -12.21
CA LYS A 119 13.51 3.55 -13.16
C LYS A 119 13.24 4.67 -14.18
N LYS A 120 12.00 4.78 -14.67
CA LYS A 120 11.60 5.85 -15.57
C LYS A 120 11.76 7.21 -14.88
N TRP A 121 11.28 7.37 -13.67
CA TRP A 121 11.44 8.61 -12.89
C TRP A 121 12.92 8.94 -12.65
N GLU A 122 13.76 7.94 -12.39
CA GLU A 122 15.21 8.14 -12.25
C GLU A 122 15.84 8.68 -13.54
N SER A 123 15.40 8.18 -14.70
CA SER A 123 15.90 8.63 -16.02
C SER A 123 15.41 10.01 -16.45
N GLU A 124 14.21 10.41 -16.03
CA GLU A 124 13.64 11.75 -16.30
C GLU A 124 14.38 12.87 -15.56
N GLU A 125 14.99 12.56 -14.42
CA GLU A 125 15.66 13.54 -13.57
C GLU A 125 17.08 13.07 -13.18
N PRO A 126 18.01 12.96 -14.15
CA PRO A 126 19.38 12.55 -13.86
C PRO A 126 20.08 13.60 -12.98
N GLY A 127 20.74 13.14 -11.93
CA GLY A 127 21.48 14.01 -11.00
C GLY A 127 20.68 14.57 -9.81
N ALA A 128 19.38 14.33 -9.75
CA ALA A 128 18.56 14.77 -8.63
C ALA A 128 18.60 13.78 -7.44
N GLY A 129 19.79 13.45 -6.97
CA GLY A 129 20.04 12.52 -5.85
C GLY A 129 20.54 11.15 -6.31
N THR A 130 21.36 10.51 -5.51
CA THR A 130 22.01 9.21 -5.80
C THR A 130 21.18 8.01 -5.33
N SER A 131 19.97 8.23 -4.77
CA SER A 131 19.16 7.15 -4.21
C SER A 131 18.07 6.71 -5.19
N SER A 132 17.87 5.39 -5.26
CA SER A 132 16.76 4.77 -5.98
C SER A 132 15.40 5.26 -5.48
N VAL A 133 14.41 5.26 -6.36
CA VAL A 133 13.03 5.61 -5.99
C VAL A 133 12.49 4.64 -4.94
N LYS A 134 11.98 5.16 -3.83
CA LYS A 134 11.28 4.37 -2.81
C LYS A 134 9.81 4.22 -3.18
N THR A 135 9.25 3.01 -3.06
CA THR A 135 7.83 2.77 -3.26
C THR A 135 7.13 2.62 -1.92
N ALA A 136 6.27 3.56 -1.56
CA ALA A 136 5.46 3.49 -0.36
C ALA A 136 4.17 2.72 -0.63
N VAL A 137 3.95 1.64 0.12
CA VAL A 137 2.74 0.81 0.06
C VAL A 137 1.97 0.90 1.37
N ALA A 138 0.64 0.85 1.28
CA ALA A 138 -0.27 1.13 2.38
C ALA A 138 -0.61 -0.11 3.23
N HIS A 139 0.35 -1.03 3.45
CA HIS A 139 0.15 -2.12 4.39
C HIS A 139 0.06 -1.56 5.81
N HIS A 140 -0.89 -2.07 6.60
CA HIS A 140 -1.19 -1.63 7.95
C HIS A 140 -1.09 -2.79 8.96
N SER A 141 -1.32 -2.56 10.26
CA SER A 141 -1.14 -3.57 11.31
C SER A 141 -2.01 -4.82 11.11
N GLY A 142 -3.22 -4.67 10.58
CA GLY A 142 -4.07 -5.81 10.24
C GLY A 142 -3.46 -6.72 9.17
N ASP A 143 -2.84 -6.15 8.12
CA ASP A 143 -2.14 -6.95 7.10
C ASP A 143 -0.92 -7.68 7.71
N GLN A 144 -0.29 -7.07 8.71
CA GLN A 144 0.81 -7.68 9.47
C GLN A 144 0.30 -8.91 10.23
N ALA A 145 -0.79 -8.77 10.99
CA ALA A 145 -1.41 -9.87 11.72
C ALA A 145 -1.84 -11.01 10.78
N GLU A 146 -2.49 -10.68 9.65
CA GLU A 146 -2.84 -11.66 8.62
C GLU A 146 -1.63 -12.40 8.08
N THR A 147 -0.54 -11.70 7.82
CA THR A 147 0.69 -12.30 7.29
C THR A 147 1.33 -13.25 8.30
N ILE A 148 1.39 -12.86 9.56
CA ILE A 148 1.93 -13.69 10.65
C ILE A 148 1.10 -14.96 10.82
N LEU A 149 -0.24 -14.83 10.93
CA LEU A 149 -1.15 -15.96 11.08
C LEU A 149 -1.13 -16.89 9.86
N HIS A 150 -1.12 -16.32 8.66
CA HIS A 150 -1.01 -17.12 7.43
C HIS A 150 0.29 -17.93 7.40
N ASN A 151 1.43 -17.34 7.77
CA ASN A 151 2.70 -18.03 7.85
C ASN A 151 2.71 -19.10 8.93
N LEU A 152 2.12 -18.81 10.10
CA LEU A 152 1.97 -19.77 11.20
C LEU A 152 1.18 -21.00 10.76
N PHE A 153 0.02 -20.81 10.13
CA PHE A 153 -0.85 -21.90 9.67
C PHE A 153 -0.22 -22.74 8.53
N ARG A 154 0.71 -22.15 7.79
CA ARG A 154 1.50 -22.90 6.78
C ARG A 154 2.71 -23.62 7.36
N GLY A 155 2.92 -23.57 8.66
CA GLY A 155 4.05 -24.22 9.33
C GLY A 155 5.39 -23.53 9.09
N SER A 156 5.38 -22.22 8.83
CA SER A 156 6.62 -21.46 8.70
C SER A 156 7.35 -21.43 10.05
N GLY A 157 8.65 -21.66 10.05
CA GLY A 157 9.50 -21.52 11.23
C GLY A 157 9.53 -20.07 11.77
N LEU A 158 10.37 -19.80 12.78
CA LEU A 158 10.48 -18.50 13.45
C LEU A 158 10.65 -17.30 12.49
N GLY A 159 11.25 -17.54 11.31
CA GLY A 159 11.37 -16.52 10.26
C GLY A 159 10.04 -16.00 9.74
N GLY A 160 9.01 -16.85 9.65
CA GLY A 160 7.67 -16.49 9.19
C GLY A 160 6.90 -15.65 10.20
N LEU A 161 7.22 -15.75 11.49
CA LEU A 161 6.59 -14.99 12.57
C LEU A 161 7.04 -13.52 12.63
N LYS A 162 8.11 -13.17 11.92
CA LYS A 162 8.56 -11.76 11.84
C LYS A 162 7.61 -10.86 11.05
N GLY A 163 6.67 -11.44 10.30
CA GLY A 163 5.75 -10.69 9.47
C GLY A 163 6.45 -9.93 8.31
N MET A 164 5.85 -8.82 7.90
CA MET A 164 6.39 -7.96 6.86
C MET A 164 7.40 -6.98 7.44
N PRO A 165 8.60 -6.82 6.83
CA PRO A 165 9.54 -5.79 7.25
C PRO A 165 9.03 -4.40 6.87
N TYR A 166 9.37 -3.38 7.65
CA TYR A 166 9.06 -1.97 7.36
C TYR A 166 9.72 -1.49 6.06
N VAL A 167 10.92 -1.98 5.79
CA VAL A 167 11.67 -1.70 4.56
C VAL A 167 12.13 -3.02 3.94
N ARG A 168 11.85 -3.20 2.65
CA ARG A 168 12.33 -4.35 1.86
C ARG A 168 12.80 -3.84 0.50
N GLY A 169 14.12 -3.74 0.32
CA GLY A 169 14.68 -3.10 -0.87
C GLY A 169 14.19 -1.65 -0.99
N ASN A 170 13.53 -1.35 -2.09
CA ASN A 170 12.95 -0.02 -2.33
C ASN A 170 11.51 0.13 -1.83
N VAL A 171 10.91 -0.93 -1.28
CA VAL A 171 9.53 -0.87 -0.76
C VAL A 171 9.54 -0.48 0.70
N ILE A 172 8.76 0.54 1.06
CA ILE A 172 8.57 1.05 2.42
C ILE A 172 7.09 0.94 2.84
N ARG A 173 6.83 0.76 4.14
CA ARG A 173 5.49 0.54 4.72
C ARG A 173 5.22 1.51 5.87
N PRO A 174 4.91 2.78 5.56
CA PRO A 174 4.77 3.80 6.60
C PRO A 174 3.60 3.59 7.56
N LEU A 175 2.55 2.83 7.14
CA LEU A 175 1.35 2.60 7.93
C LEU A 175 1.38 1.29 8.75
N LEU A 176 2.52 0.58 8.81
CA LEU A 176 2.57 -0.77 9.38
C LEU A 176 2.20 -0.83 10.88
N ASP A 177 2.34 0.29 11.62
CA ASP A 177 1.95 0.45 13.03
C ASP A 177 0.55 1.06 13.23
N VAL A 178 -0.19 1.29 12.15
CA VAL A 178 -1.52 1.91 12.15
C VAL A 178 -2.57 0.86 11.91
N SER A 179 -3.68 0.88 12.64
CA SER A 179 -4.80 -0.03 12.37
C SER A 179 -5.69 0.46 11.23
N GLY A 180 -6.38 -0.48 10.57
CA GLY A 180 -7.35 -0.14 9.52
C GLY A 180 -8.53 0.69 10.04
N GLU A 181 -8.86 0.60 11.34
CA GLU A 181 -9.88 1.44 11.97
C GLU A 181 -9.42 2.88 12.12
N GLU A 182 -8.21 3.11 12.63
CA GLU A 182 -7.60 4.44 12.75
C GLU A 182 -7.46 5.13 11.38
N ILE A 183 -7.15 4.37 10.32
CA ILE A 183 -7.11 4.88 8.95
C ILE A 183 -8.50 5.40 8.54
N ARG A 184 -9.54 4.60 8.73
CA ARG A 184 -10.91 4.99 8.37
C ARG A 184 -11.43 6.16 9.22
N GLU A 185 -11.12 6.18 10.52
CA GLU A 185 -11.45 7.30 11.41
C GLU A 185 -10.78 8.60 10.93
N TYR A 186 -9.47 8.57 10.67
CA TYR A 186 -8.73 9.70 10.13
C TYR A 186 -9.35 10.28 8.86
N LEU A 187 -9.77 9.42 7.94
CA LEU A 187 -10.40 9.86 6.69
C LEU A 187 -11.80 10.44 6.92
N ARG A 188 -12.63 9.81 7.77
CA ARG A 188 -13.98 10.29 8.08
C ARG A 188 -13.97 11.64 8.79
N GLU A 189 -13.14 11.81 9.80
CA GLU A 189 -13.02 13.07 10.56
C GLU A 189 -12.67 14.26 9.67
N ARG A 190 -12.00 14.02 8.52
CA ARG A 190 -11.58 15.05 7.56
C ARG A 190 -12.47 15.18 6.34
N GLY A 191 -13.53 14.38 6.29
CA GLY A 191 -14.43 14.35 5.13
C GLY A 191 -13.76 13.86 3.84
N PHE A 192 -12.70 13.07 3.96
CA PHE A 192 -12.01 12.53 2.78
C PHE A 192 -12.73 11.30 2.25
N SER A 193 -12.94 11.25 0.94
CA SER A 193 -13.55 10.12 0.27
C SER A 193 -12.51 9.08 -0.17
N TRP A 194 -12.96 7.82 -0.28
CA TRP A 194 -12.20 6.70 -0.84
C TRP A 194 -13.15 5.76 -1.58
N LYS A 195 -12.59 4.78 -2.30
CA LYS A 195 -13.35 3.72 -2.96
C LYS A 195 -13.31 2.43 -2.14
N GLU A 196 -14.45 1.75 -2.04
CA GLU A 196 -14.50 0.43 -1.45
C GLU A 196 -14.28 -0.62 -2.53
N ASP A 197 -13.42 -1.59 -2.25
CA ASP A 197 -13.11 -2.69 -3.15
C ASP A 197 -14.15 -3.80 -2.95
N SER A 198 -14.93 -4.11 -3.99
CA SER A 198 -15.95 -5.17 -3.98
C SER A 198 -15.34 -6.56 -3.73
N THR A 199 -14.07 -6.78 -4.07
CA THR A 199 -13.37 -8.07 -3.86
C THR A 199 -13.06 -8.36 -2.40
N ASN A 200 -13.14 -7.38 -1.51
CA ASN A 200 -13.02 -7.60 -0.06
C ASN A 200 -14.13 -8.53 0.50
N HIS A 201 -15.16 -8.82 -0.27
CA HIS A 201 -16.29 -9.65 0.13
C HIS A 201 -16.19 -11.12 -0.32
N THR A 202 -15.14 -11.52 -1.03
CA THR A 202 -14.98 -12.91 -1.50
C THR A 202 -14.15 -13.75 -0.54
N ASP A 203 -14.68 -14.92 -0.12
CA ASP A 203 -14.02 -15.83 0.86
C ASP A 203 -13.06 -16.84 0.20
N HIS A 204 -12.75 -16.67 -1.08
CA HIS A 204 -11.91 -17.62 -1.83
C HIS A 204 -10.45 -17.69 -1.37
N TYR A 205 -9.98 -16.73 -0.58
CA TYR A 205 -8.58 -16.65 -0.19
C TYR A 205 -8.40 -16.85 1.32
N THR A 206 -7.41 -17.65 1.71
CA THR A 206 -7.08 -17.94 3.12
C THR A 206 -6.90 -16.65 3.95
N ARG A 207 -6.34 -15.58 3.37
CA ARG A 207 -6.18 -14.29 4.03
C ARG A 207 -7.52 -13.63 4.37
N ASN A 208 -8.48 -13.68 3.44
CA ASN A 208 -9.81 -13.13 3.70
C ASN A 208 -10.52 -13.85 4.86
N ARG A 209 -10.34 -15.18 4.96
CA ARG A 209 -10.87 -15.96 6.10
C ARG A 209 -10.17 -15.58 7.41
N ILE A 210 -8.86 -15.37 7.41
CA ILE A 210 -8.15 -14.89 8.60
C ILE A 210 -8.69 -13.54 9.03
N ARG A 211 -8.85 -12.59 8.10
CA ARG A 211 -9.36 -11.23 8.34
C ARG A 211 -10.78 -11.21 8.89
N ARG A 212 -11.67 -12.04 8.35
CA ARG A 212 -13.13 -11.95 8.60
C ARG A 212 -13.61 -12.88 9.72
N GLU A 213 -12.95 -14.00 9.95
CA GLU A 213 -13.39 -15.01 10.89
C GLU A 213 -12.44 -15.12 12.10
N ILE A 214 -11.14 -15.23 11.84
CA ILE A 214 -10.16 -15.56 12.90
C ILE A 214 -9.81 -14.33 13.72
N LEU A 215 -9.34 -13.26 13.09
CA LEU A 215 -8.95 -12.04 13.81
C LEU A 215 -10.09 -11.47 14.67
N PRO A 216 -11.32 -11.28 14.16
CA PRO A 216 -12.42 -10.79 14.96
C PRO A 216 -12.80 -11.75 16.11
N ALA A 217 -12.65 -13.07 15.93
CA ALA A 217 -12.91 -14.02 16.99
C ALA A 217 -11.85 -13.95 18.10
N VAL A 218 -10.58 -13.74 17.74
CA VAL A 218 -9.47 -13.54 18.69
C VAL A 218 -9.66 -12.23 19.46
N GLU A 219 -9.92 -11.12 18.76
CA GLU A 219 -10.17 -9.82 19.38
C GLU A 219 -11.33 -9.85 20.36
N LYS A 220 -12.44 -10.50 19.98
CA LYS A 220 -13.66 -10.56 20.82
C LYS A 220 -13.53 -11.48 22.02
N ARG A 221 -12.79 -12.61 21.91
CA ARG A 221 -12.83 -13.71 22.87
C ARG A 221 -11.54 -13.90 23.65
N ILE A 222 -10.42 -13.40 23.16
CA ILE A 222 -9.10 -13.67 23.73
C ILE A 222 -8.41 -12.37 24.13
N ASN A 223 -8.19 -11.47 23.18
CA ASN A 223 -7.47 -10.21 23.44
C ASN A 223 -7.99 -9.10 22.51
N PRO A 224 -8.66 -8.07 23.04
CA PRO A 224 -9.15 -6.94 22.24
C PRO A 224 -8.07 -6.12 21.50
N GLY A 225 -6.80 -6.33 21.83
CA GLY A 225 -5.65 -5.68 21.18
C GLY A 225 -4.80 -6.64 20.33
N ALA A 226 -5.41 -7.75 19.88
CA ALA A 226 -4.69 -8.76 19.10
C ALA A 226 -4.36 -8.29 17.69
#